data_2e489fff74b2b733d17612c612e48c7d
#
_entry.id   2e489fff74b2b733d17612c612e48c7d
#
_cell.length_a   1.000
_cell.length_b   1.000
_cell.length_c   1.000
_cell.angle_alpha   90.00
_cell.angle_beta   90.00
_cell.angle_gamma   90.00
#
_symmetry.space_group_name_H-M   'P 1'
#
loop_
_entity.id
_entity.type
_entity.pdbx_description
1 polymer ?
#
loop_
_entity_poly.entity_id
_entity_poly.type
_entity_poly.pdbx_seq_one_letter_code
_entity_poly.pdbx_strand_id
1 'polypeptide(L)'
;MKNEQTKERILQAASELFHSQGYNGTSVRQIAERANVNVALISYHFQGKQGVLEKLISSYYDQFFHSMHERISEEKPTSCLEELEEMVTVYAHYQHEHAAVTRLIERELSVETMLAREVMTVYIHQVKHSFTSVIEKGIRNGEFRAVPVDALLLNLTSLLAYPYLNPQVVREVYYLEPGSADFCEWLVTSAVQFLHSFLHNQNV
;
A
#
# COMPACT_ATOMS: atom_id res chain seq x y z
N MET A 1 14.12 -5.97 24.37
CA MET A 1 15.05 -6.64 23.45
C MET A 1 14.60 -8.07 23.07
N LYS A 2 14.67 -9.11 23.94
CA LYS A 2 14.33 -10.50 23.54
C LYS A 2 12.86 -10.70 23.11
N ASN A 3 11.94 -9.95 23.67
CA ASN A 3 10.50 -10.01 23.35
C ASN A 3 10.18 -9.37 22.00
N GLU A 4 10.83 -8.26 21.68
CA GLU A 4 10.64 -7.56 20.39
C GLU A 4 11.22 -8.37 19.23
N GLN A 5 12.40 -8.93 19.37
CA GLN A 5 12.98 -9.85 18.40
C GLN A 5 12.09 -11.08 18.11
N THR A 6 11.37 -11.57 19.13
CA THR A 6 10.43 -12.68 18.96
C THR A 6 9.23 -12.26 18.11
N LYS A 7 8.67 -11.08 18.35
CA LYS A 7 7.55 -10.54 17.54
C LYS A 7 7.97 -10.32 16.09
N GLU A 8 9.13 -9.71 15.86
CA GLU A 8 9.67 -9.47 14.52
C GLU A 8 9.85 -10.78 13.75
N ARG A 9 10.42 -11.82 14.36
CA ARG A 9 10.58 -13.14 13.74
C ARG A 9 9.23 -13.77 13.37
N ILE A 10 8.22 -13.63 14.23
CA ILE A 10 6.86 -14.13 13.95
C ILE A 10 6.25 -13.38 12.78
N LEU A 11 6.36 -12.04 12.75
CA LEU A 11 5.81 -11.22 11.68
C LEU A 11 6.51 -11.50 10.33
N GLN A 12 7.83 -11.64 10.33
CA GLN A 12 8.58 -11.98 9.12
C GLN A 12 8.17 -13.36 8.59
N ALA A 13 8.14 -14.39 9.45
CA ALA A 13 7.73 -15.74 9.06
C ALA A 13 6.30 -15.77 8.52
N ALA A 14 5.39 -15.01 9.15
CA ALA A 14 4.01 -14.91 8.71
C ALA A 14 3.89 -14.21 7.35
N SER A 15 4.63 -13.11 7.13
CA SER A 15 4.66 -12.40 5.85
C SER A 15 5.09 -13.32 4.70
N GLU A 16 6.17 -14.09 4.88
CA GLU A 16 6.67 -15.06 3.90
C GLU A 16 5.64 -16.15 3.58
N LEU A 17 4.99 -16.71 4.62
CA LEU A 17 3.99 -17.76 4.45
C LEU A 17 2.68 -17.23 3.84
N PHE A 18 2.21 -16.06 4.26
CA PHE A 18 1.03 -15.44 3.68
C PHE A 18 1.26 -15.06 2.21
N HIS A 19 2.48 -14.62 1.88
CA HIS A 19 2.83 -14.36 0.49
C HIS A 19 2.79 -15.63 -0.37
N SER A 20 3.39 -16.72 0.08
CA SER A 20 3.54 -17.95 -0.71
C SER A 20 2.30 -18.84 -0.75
N GLN A 21 1.57 -18.97 0.37
CA GLN A 21 0.45 -19.92 0.53
C GLN A 21 -0.90 -19.23 0.71
N GLY A 22 -0.91 -17.91 0.90
CA GLY A 22 -2.08 -17.12 1.26
C GLY A 22 -2.41 -17.19 2.76
N TYR A 23 -3.25 -16.27 3.20
CA TYR A 23 -3.70 -16.24 4.59
C TYR A 23 -4.44 -17.54 4.96
N ASN A 24 -5.39 -17.98 4.14
CA ASN A 24 -6.18 -19.18 4.42
C ASN A 24 -5.34 -20.47 4.39
N GLY A 25 -4.32 -20.54 3.52
CA GLY A 25 -3.42 -21.70 3.42
C GLY A 25 -2.36 -21.78 4.52
N THR A 26 -2.23 -20.75 5.35
CA THR A 26 -1.22 -20.68 6.41
C THR A 26 -1.82 -21.00 7.78
N SER A 27 -1.15 -21.84 8.56
CA SER A 27 -1.52 -22.16 9.94
C SER A 27 -0.59 -21.51 10.97
N VAL A 28 -1.10 -21.31 12.20
CA VAL A 28 -0.30 -20.80 13.33
C VAL A 28 0.91 -21.69 13.63
N ARG A 29 0.78 -23.01 13.43
CA ARG A 29 1.88 -23.96 13.63
C ARG A 29 3.00 -23.77 12.62
N GLN A 30 2.68 -23.56 11.34
CA GLN A 30 3.68 -23.26 10.30
C GLN A 30 4.41 -21.94 10.58
N ILE A 31 3.68 -20.92 11.05
CA ILE A 31 4.29 -19.63 11.44
C ILE A 31 5.27 -19.84 12.60
N ALA A 32 4.85 -20.59 13.65
CA ALA A 32 5.70 -20.86 14.80
C ALA A 32 6.97 -21.65 14.42
N GLU A 33 6.81 -22.68 13.59
CA GLU A 33 7.92 -23.49 13.08
C GLU A 33 8.90 -22.65 12.26
N ARG A 34 8.39 -21.86 11.30
CA ARG A 34 9.20 -20.99 10.46
C ARG A 34 9.94 -19.90 11.26
N ALA A 35 9.26 -19.34 12.27
CA ALA A 35 9.84 -18.37 13.19
C ALA A 35 10.80 -18.97 14.23
N ASN A 36 10.86 -20.30 14.32
CA ASN A 36 11.55 -21.06 15.36
C ASN A 36 11.18 -20.58 16.78
N VAL A 37 9.87 -20.57 17.06
CA VAL A 37 9.30 -20.19 18.35
C VAL A 37 8.26 -21.22 18.83
N ASN A 38 7.94 -21.20 20.12
CA ASN A 38 6.80 -21.96 20.61
C ASN A 38 5.49 -21.34 20.10
N VAL A 39 4.56 -22.19 19.63
CA VAL A 39 3.24 -21.75 19.11
C VAL A 39 2.46 -20.91 20.13
N ALA A 40 2.63 -21.17 21.43
CA ALA A 40 2.00 -20.39 22.50
C ALA A 40 2.40 -18.91 22.47
N LEU A 41 3.60 -18.57 21.97
CA LEU A 41 4.05 -17.18 21.84
C LEU A 41 3.26 -16.40 20.79
N ILE A 42 2.75 -17.06 19.75
CA ILE A 42 1.88 -16.40 18.77
C ILE A 42 0.56 -16.01 19.42
N SER A 43 -0.04 -16.93 20.19
CA SER A 43 -1.27 -16.63 20.94
C SER A 43 -1.04 -15.55 21.99
N TYR A 44 0.10 -15.58 22.66
CA TYR A 44 0.46 -14.60 23.70
C TYR A 44 0.68 -13.20 23.14
N HIS A 45 1.40 -13.06 22.00
CA HIS A 45 1.75 -11.76 21.43
C HIS A 45 0.70 -11.18 20.48
N PHE A 46 -0.03 -12.04 19.78
CA PHE A 46 -0.89 -11.64 18.67
C PHE A 46 -2.32 -12.20 18.76
N GLN A 47 -2.66 -12.97 19.79
CA GLN A 47 -3.97 -13.59 19.95
C GLN A 47 -4.36 -14.56 18.80
N GLY A 48 -3.38 -15.02 18.02
CA GLY A 48 -3.57 -15.96 16.91
C GLY A 48 -3.16 -15.42 15.55
N LYS A 49 -3.52 -16.16 14.49
CA LYS A 49 -3.16 -15.83 13.10
C LYS A 49 -3.75 -14.50 12.64
N GLN A 50 -4.99 -14.23 13.05
CA GLN A 50 -5.68 -12.97 12.73
C GLN A 50 -4.92 -11.76 13.28
N GLY A 51 -4.56 -11.77 14.56
CA GLY A 51 -3.81 -10.64 15.13
C GLY A 51 -2.39 -10.49 14.58
N VAL A 52 -1.78 -11.58 14.06
CA VAL A 52 -0.53 -11.45 13.29
C VAL A 52 -0.76 -10.70 11.99
N LEU A 53 -1.83 -11.01 11.25
CA LEU A 53 -2.17 -10.30 10.01
C LEU A 53 -2.54 -8.84 10.29
N GLU A 54 -3.36 -8.58 11.31
CA GLU A 54 -3.70 -7.22 11.75
C GLU A 54 -2.44 -6.39 12.05
N LYS A 55 -1.48 -7.00 12.75
CA LYS A 55 -0.22 -6.31 13.06
C LYS A 55 0.66 -6.07 11.83
N LEU A 56 0.69 -7.01 10.87
CA LEU A 56 1.38 -6.78 9.60
C LEU A 56 0.78 -5.61 8.83
N ILE A 57 -0.55 -5.58 8.71
CA ILE A 57 -1.26 -4.51 8.00
C ILE A 57 -1.09 -3.16 8.70
N SER A 58 -1.29 -3.12 10.03
CA SER A 58 -1.11 -1.87 10.79
C SER A 58 0.32 -1.34 10.67
N SER A 59 1.31 -2.22 10.83
CA SER A 59 2.72 -1.80 10.71
C SER A 59 3.06 -1.32 9.30
N TYR A 60 2.50 -1.93 8.25
CA TYR A 60 2.68 -1.50 6.87
C TYR A 60 2.16 -0.07 6.67
N TYR A 61 0.94 0.22 7.08
CA TYR A 61 0.36 1.55 6.89
C TYR A 61 0.97 2.60 7.82
N ASP A 62 1.30 2.26 9.07
CA ASP A 62 1.99 3.17 9.99
C ASP A 62 3.33 3.64 9.41
N GLN A 63 4.12 2.71 8.84
CA GLN A 63 5.38 3.03 8.18
C GLN A 63 5.17 3.82 6.88
N PHE A 64 4.16 3.46 6.09
CA PHE A 64 3.80 4.19 4.88
C PHE A 64 3.48 5.67 5.17
N PHE A 65 2.62 5.94 6.15
CA PHE A 65 2.28 7.32 6.53
C PHE A 65 3.48 8.07 7.11
N HIS A 66 4.35 7.37 7.83
CA HIS A 66 5.59 7.95 8.32
C HIS A 66 6.50 8.38 7.16
N SER A 67 6.77 7.49 6.21
CA SER A 67 7.57 7.79 5.02
C SER A 67 6.98 8.92 4.17
N MET A 68 5.65 8.94 4.02
CA MET A 68 4.96 10.04 3.32
C MET A 68 5.15 11.38 4.03
N HIS A 69 5.01 11.39 5.36
CA HIS A 69 5.19 12.62 6.14
C HIS A 69 6.64 13.13 6.10
N GLU A 70 7.61 12.23 6.24
CA GLU A 70 9.04 12.58 6.15
C GLU A 70 9.35 13.17 4.78
N ARG A 71 8.94 12.51 3.69
CA ARG A 71 9.20 12.96 2.33
C ARG A 71 8.64 14.35 2.04
N ILE A 72 7.37 14.59 2.39
CA ILE A 72 6.74 15.91 2.21
C ILE A 72 7.43 16.98 3.07
N SER A 73 7.88 16.62 4.27
CA SER A 73 8.60 17.56 5.16
C SER A 73 9.99 17.91 4.64
N GLU A 74 10.66 16.99 3.95
CA GLU A 74 11.98 17.18 3.36
C GLU A 74 11.93 17.97 2.05
N GLU A 75 11.06 17.58 1.12
CA GLU A 75 10.94 18.18 -0.21
C GLU A 75 10.27 19.54 -0.18
N LYS A 76 9.41 19.81 0.83
CA LYS A 76 8.71 21.09 1.03
C LYS A 76 8.03 21.60 -0.25
N PRO A 77 7.09 20.84 -0.81
CA PRO A 77 6.43 21.19 -2.05
C PRO A 77 5.82 22.61 -1.99
N THR A 78 5.97 23.37 -3.06
CA THR A 78 5.54 24.77 -3.16
C THR A 78 4.14 24.90 -3.73
N SER A 79 3.61 23.84 -4.34
CA SER A 79 2.28 23.77 -4.92
C SER A 79 1.55 22.50 -4.51
N CYS A 80 0.22 22.48 -4.66
CA CYS A 80 -0.57 21.27 -4.42
C CYS A 80 -0.24 20.17 -5.45
N LEU A 81 0.19 20.55 -6.64
CA LEU A 81 0.61 19.60 -7.68
C LEU A 81 1.89 18.86 -7.25
N GLU A 82 2.93 19.60 -6.87
CA GLU A 82 4.18 19.01 -6.36
C GLU A 82 3.92 18.10 -5.15
N GLU A 83 3.04 18.51 -4.22
CA GLU A 83 2.64 17.70 -3.07
C GLU A 83 2.00 16.37 -3.51
N LEU A 84 1.10 16.38 -4.51
CA LEU A 84 0.50 15.17 -5.06
C LEU A 84 1.50 14.27 -5.79
N GLU A 85 2.43 14.84 -6.54
CA GLU A 85 3.49 14.11 -7.23
C GLU A 85 4.38 13.35 -6.23
N GLU A 86 4.78 14.03 -5.14
CA GLU A 86 5.54 13.38 -4.07
C GLU A 86 4.73 12.29 -3.36
N MET A 87 3.45 12.54 -3.08
CA MET A 87 2.58 11.53 -2.49
C MET A 87 2.45 10.28 -3.36
N VAL A 88 2.30 10.42 -4.67
CA VAL A 88 2.24 9.30 -5.64
C VAL A 88 3.57 8.58 -5.71
N THR A 89 4.66 9.32 -5.73
CA THR A 89 6.02 8.76 -5.76
C THR A 89 6.29 7.91 -4.53
N VAL A 90 6.01 8.43 -3.33
CA VAL A 90 6.14 7.66 -2.09
C VAL A 90 5.22 6.44 -2.11
N TYR A 91 3.97 6.59 -2.56
CA TYR A 91 3.02 5.48 -2.60
C TYR A 91 3.51 4.33 -3.47
N ALA A 92 3.95 4.63 -4.70
CA ALA A 92 4.43 3.62 -5.64
C ALA A 92 5.74 2.95 -5.18
N HIS A 93 6.71 3.73 -4.71
CA HIS A 93 7.98 3.20 -4.19
C HIS A 93 7.76 2.33 -2.96
N TYR A 94 6.94 2.78 -2.01
CA TYR A 94 6.63 2.02 -0.81
C TYR A 94 5.96 0.69 -1.12
N GLN A 95 5.00 0.67 -2.06
CA GLN A 95 4.38 -0.56 -2.54
C GLN A 95 5.41 -1.49 -3.20
N HIS A 96 6.36 -0.94 -3.96
CA HIS A 96 7.40 -1.72 -4.62
C HIS A 96 8.37 -2.33 -3.62
N GLU A 97 8.88 -1.56 -2.68
CA GLU A 97 9.79 -2.02 -1.62
C GLU A 97 9.16 -3.09 -0.72
N HIS A 98 7.85 -2.96 -0.47
CA HIS A 98 7.08 -3.89 0.37
C HIS A 98 6.14 -4.80 -0.45
N ALA A 99 6.52 -5.17 -1.68
CA ALA A 99 5.66 -5.85 -2.66
C ALA A 99 4.98 -7.12 -2.13
N ALA A 100 5.61 -7.87 -1.23
CA ALA A 100 5.03 -9.08 -0.65
C ALA A 100 3.82 -8.76 0.23
N VAL A 101 3.93 -7.74 1.09
CA VAL A 101 2.83 -7.29 1.98
C VAL A 101 1.78 -6.54 1.17
N THR A 102 2.17 -5.72 0.19
CA THR A 102 1.25 -5.05 -0.74
C THR A 102 0.35 -6.05 -1.45
N ARG A 103 0.92 -7.12 -2.03
CA ARG A 103 0.14 -8.20 -2.68
C ARG A 103 -0.79 -8.91 -1.70
N LEU A 104 -0.35 -9.14 -0.48
CA LEU A 104 -1.18 -9.74 0.56
C LEU A 104 -2.40 -8.85 0.85
N ILE A 105 -2.18 -7.56 1.08
CA ILE A 105 -3.24 -6.58 1.36
C ILE A 105 -4.24 -6.52 0.21
N GLU A 106 -3.76 -6.31 -1.02
CA GLU A 106 -4.61 -6.19 -2.21
C GLU A 106 -5.46 -7.45 -2.44
N ARG A 107 -4.87 -8.64 -2.23
CA ARG A 107 -5.60 -9.90 -2.34
C ARG A 107 -6.65 -10.06 -1.26
N GLU A 108 -6.34 -9.75 0.01
CA GLU A 108 -7.30 -9.85 1.10
C GLU A 108 -8.45 -8.85 0.94
N LEU A 109 -8.18 -7.65 0.38
CA LEU A 109 -9.22 -6.69 0.01
C LEU A 109 -10.17 -7.22 -1.06
N SER A 110 -9.66 -7.98 -2.03
CA SER A 110 -10.48 -8.53 -3.12
C SER A 110 -11.42 -9.66 -2.69
N VAL A 111 -11.18 -10.30 -1.53
CA VAL A 111 -11.93 -11.48 -1.05
C VAL A 111 -13.04 -11.12 -0.06
N GLU A 112 -13.26 -9.84 0.25
CA GLU A 112 -14.30 -9.36 1.18
C GLU A 112 -14.33 -10.04 2.56
N THR A 113 -13.18 -10.37 3.13
CA THR A 113 -13.13 -10.95 4.48
C THR A 113 -13.56 -9.92 5.54
N MET A 114 -14.13 -10.38 6.66
CA MET A 114 -14.52 -9.48 7.77
C MET A 114 -13.32 -8.66 8.26
N LEU A 115 -12.14 -9.28 8.29
CA LEU A 115 -10.88 -8.65 8.68
C LEU A 115 -10.47 -7.53 7.72
N ALA A 116 -10.63 -7.77 6.40
CA ALA A 116 -10.39 -6.75 5.39
C ALA A 116 -11.27 -5.51 5.62
N ARG A 117 -12.53 -5.72 6.00
CA ARG A 117 -13.46 -4.61 6.24
C ARG A 117 -13.10 -3.78 7.48
N GLU A 118 -12.71 -4.41 8.58
CA GLU A 118 -12.50 -3.70 9.86
C GLU A 118 -11.14 -2.99 9.92
N VAL A 119 -10.08 -3.66 9.55
CA VAL A 119 -8.71 -3.13 9.70
C VAL A 119 -8.29 -2.29 8.48
N MET A 120 -8.46 -2.85 7.28
CA MET A 120 -8.01 -2.17 6.08
C MET A 120 -8.85 -0.95 5.71
N THR A 121 -10.17 -0.97 5.98
CA THR A 121 -11.06 0.17 5.68
C THR A 121 -10.59 1.44 6.37
N VAL A 122 -10.11 1.36 7.61
CA VAL A 122 -9.59 2.53 8.35
C VAL A 122 -8.39 3.13 7.62
N TYR A 123 -7.41 2.32 7.24
CA TYR A 123 -6.19 2.80 6.58
C TYR A 123 -6.44 3.30 5.16
N ILE A 124 -7.31 2.63 4.39
CA ILE A 124 -7.68 3.06 3.04
C ILE A 124 -8.43 4.39 3.08
N HIS A 125 -9.32 4.58 4.07
CA HIS A 125 -9.95 5.88 4.29
C HIS A 125 -8.93 6.97 4.62
N GLN A 126 -7.90 6.67 5.41
CA GLN A 126 -6.84 7.62 5.72
C GLN A 126 -6.01 7.97 4.48
N VAL A 127 -5.65 7.00 3.64
CA VAL A 127 -4.98 7.24 2.34
C VAL A 127 -5.86 8.13 1.46
N LYS A 128 -7.12 7.75 1.27
CA LYS A 128 -8.09 8.55 0.51
C LYS A 128 -8.18 9.98 1.04
N HIS A 129 -8.30 10.15 2.35
CA HIS A 129 -8.40 11.46 2.99
C HIS A 129 -7.17 12.33 2.75
N SER A 130 -5.96 11.77 2.84
CA SER A 130 -4.71 12.49 2.59
C SER A 130 -4.69 13.09 1.17
N PHE A 131 -4.96 12.27 0.16
CA PHE A 131 -5.01 12.74 -1.24
C PHE A 131 -6.16 13.72 -1.48
N THR A 132 -7.37 13.43 -0.97
CA THR A 132 -8.54 14.32 -1.08
C THR A 132 -8.23 15.71 -0.55
N SER A 133 -7.57 15.80 0.60
CA SER A 133 -7.24 17.08 1.23
C SER A 133 -6.39 17.97 0.33
N VAL A 134 -5.37 17.42 -0.32
CA VAL A 134 -4.47 18.16 -1.22
C VAL A 134 -5.20 18.55 -2.52
N ILE A 135 -5.97 17.62 -3.11
CA ILE A 135 -6.73 17.90 -4.33
C ILE A 135 -7.75 19.02 -4.10
N GLU A 136 -8.52 18.93 -3.02
CA GLU A 136 -9.51 19.97 -2.70
C GLU A 136 -8.85 21.32 -2.38
N LYS A 137 -7.68 21.33 -1.71
CA LYS A 137 -6.88 22.52 -1.49
C LYS A 137 -6.48 23.15 -2.83
N GLY A 138 -5.97 22.35 -3.78
CA GLY A 138 -5.59 22.82 -5.12
C GLY A 138 -6.78 23.37 -5.92
N ILE A 139 -7.95 22.74 -5.82
CA ILE A 139 -9.19 23.26 -6.45
C ILE A 139 -9.60 24.60 -5.82
N ARG A 140 -9.59 24.70 -4.48
CA ARG A 140 -9.91 25.96 -3.78
C ARG A 140 -8.96 27.11 -4.11
N ASN A 141 -7.67 26.78 -4.31
CA ASN A 141 -6.63 27.77 -4.66
C ASN A 141 -6.61 28.12 -6.16
N GLY A 142 -7.41 27.44 -6.99
CA GLY A 142 -7.40 27.62 -8.45
C GLY A 142 -6.22 26.99 -9.18
N GLU A 143 -5.42 26.15 -8.51
CA GLU A 143 -4.34 25.38 -9.14
C GLU A 143 -4.92 24.25 -10.02
N PHE A 144 -6.04 23.67 -9.61
CA PHE A 144 -6.72 22.58 -10.31
C PHE A 144 -8.11 23.00 -10.78
N ARG A 145 -8.53 22.44 -11.91
CA ARG A 145 -9.94 22.51 -12.30
C ARG A 145 -10.82 21.70 -11.33
N ALA A 146 -12.08 22.03 -11.26
CA ALA A 146 -13.06 21.22 -10.53
C ALA A 146 -13.17 19.83 -11.17
N VAL A 147 -12.91 18.78 -10.39
CA VAL A 147 -12.97 17.39 -10.83
C VAL A 147 -13.78 16.53 -9.84
N PRO A 148 -14.35 15.42 -10.28
CA PRO A 148 -14.94 14.44 -9.37
C PRO A 148 -13.83 13.69 -8.63
N VAL A 149 -13.48 14.16 -7.41
CA VAL A 149 -12.31 13.68 -6.62
C VAL A 149 -12.36 12.18 -6.39
N ASP A 150 -13.52 11.61 -6.07
CA ASP A 150 -13.67 10.16 -5.86
C ASP A 150 -13.36 9.35 -7.13
N ALA A 151 -13.76 9.84 -8.31
CA ALA A 151 -13.46 9.18 -9.57
C ALA A 151 -11.95 9.25 -9.88
N LEU A 152 -11.32 10.41 -9.66
CA LEU A 152 -9.87 10.58 -9.81
C LEU A 152 -9.12 9.60 -8.93
N LEU A 153 -9.45 9.54 -7.63
CA LEU A 153 -8.75 8.68 -6.68
C LEU A 153 -9.00 7.20 -6.94
N LEU A 154 -10.20 6.81 -7.34
CA LEU A 154 -10.49 5.42 -7.72
C LEU A 154 -9.63 4.98 -8.92
N ASN A 155 -9.49 5.83 -9.93
CA ASN A 155 -8.63 5.53 -11.08
C ASN A 155 -7.15 5.48 -10.69
N LEU A 156 -6.66 6.45 -9.91
CA LEU A 156 -5.27 6.50 -9.46
C LEU A 156 -4.90 5.27 -8.62
N THR A 157 -5.72 4.94 -7.62
CA THR A 157 -5.46 3.77 -6.77
C THR A 157 -5.58 2.47 -7.54
N SER A 158 -6.49 2.36 -8.52
CA SER A 158 -6.58 1.19 -9.40
C SER A 158 -5.34 1.04 -10.28
N LEU A 159 -4.80 2.14 -10.81
CA LEU A 159 -3.55 2.14 -11.58
C LEU A 159 -2.38 1.59 -10.74
N LEU A 160 -2.27 2.03 -9.49
CA LEU A 160 -1.20 1.64 -8.58
C LEU A 160 -1.37 0.21 -8.02
N ALA A 161 -2.59 -0.25 -7.77
CA ALA A 161 -2.89 -1.56 -7.21
C ALA A 161 -2.86 -2.70 -8.25
N TYR A 162 -3.26 -2.43 -9.50
CA TYR A 162 -3.43 -3.45 -10.53
C TYR A 162 -2.20 -4.35 -10.75
N PRO A 163 -0.95 -3.83 -10.79
CA PRO A 163 0.23 -4.66 -10.98
C PRO A 163 0.46 -5.68 -9.87
N TYR A 164 0.05 -5.37 -8.65
CA TYR A 164 0.18 -6.27 -7.50
C TYR A 164 -0.92 -7.32 -7.44
N LEU A 165 -2.14 -6.99 -7.91
CA LEU A 165 -3.24 -7.92 -8.04
C LEU A 165 -3.05 -8.90 -9.20
N ASN A 166 -2.53 -8.42 -10.32
CA ASN A 166 -2.46 -9.16 -11.58
C ASN A 166 -1.04 -9.20 -12.17
N PRO A 167 0.00 -9.59 -11.40
CA PRO A 167 1.38 -9.53 -11.87
C PRO A 167 1.65 -10.43 -13.07
N GLN A 168 0.92 -11.55 -13.20
CA GLN A 168 1.04 -12.44 -14.34
C GLN A 168 0.52 -11.78 -15.63
N VAL A 169 -0.61 -11.08 -15.56
CA VAL A 169 -1.15 -10.35 -16.71
C VAL A 169 -0.17 -9.26 -17.17
N VAL A 170 0.42 -8.54 -16.22
CA VAL A 170 1.41 -7.50 -16.53
C VAL A 170 2.63 -8.10 -17.25
N ARG A 171 3.13 -9.25 -16.81
CA ARG A 171 4.25 -9.94 -17.48
C ARG A 171 3.89 -10.51 -18.85
N GLU A 172 2.80 -11.28 -18.92
CA GLU A 172 2.50 -12.09 -20.09
C GLU A 172 1.79 -11.30 -21.22
N VAL A 173 1.04 -10.25 -20.86
CA VAL A 173 0.25 -9.49 -21.83
C VAL A 173 0.93 -8.15 -22.16
N TYR A 174 1.46 -7.48 -21.16
CA TYR A 174 2.10 -6.17 -21.34
C TYR A 174 3.63 -6.25 -21.49
N TYR A 175 4.23 -7.43 -21.26
CA TYR A 175 5.68 -7.66 -21.34
C TYR A 175 6.48 -6.74 -20.41
N LEU A 176 5.92 -6.43 -19.25
CA LEU A 176 6.52 -5.61 -18.21
C LEU A 176 6.82 -6.47 -16.97
N GLU A 177 7.86 -6.12 -16.20
CA GLU A 177 8.23 -6.87 -15.00
C GLU A 177 7.89 -6.06 -13.73
N PRO A 178 6.76 -6.36 -13.04
CA PRO A 178 6.29 -5.58 -11.89
C PRO A 178 7.25 -5.55 -10.70
N GLY A 179 8.21 -6.48 -10.66
CA GLY A 179 9.22 -6.55 -9.59
C GLY A 179 10.48 -5.74 -9.88
N SER A 180 10.62 -5.11 -11.06
CA SER A 180 11.82 -4.34 -11.42
C SER A 180 11.73 -2.88 -10.95
N ALA A 181 12.89 -2.27 -10.68
CA ALA A 181 12.97 -0.85 -10.38
C ALA A 181 12.48 0.01 -11.57
N ASP A 182 12.85 -0.38 -12.80
CA ASP A 182 12.42 0.32 -14.02
C ASP A 182 10.89 0.34 -14.15
N PHE A 183 10.22 -0.75 -13.77
CA PHE A 183 8.75 -0.79 -13.75
C PHE A 183 8.18 0.18 -12.71
N CYS A 184 8.80 0.27 -11.52
CA CYS A 184 8.36 1.21 -10.49
C CYS A 184 8.44 2.65 -10.98
N GLU A 185 9.57 3.05 -11.59
CA GLU A 185 9.73 4.40 -12.17
C GLU A 185 8.75 4.67 -13.31
N TRP A 186 8.51 3.67 -14.17
CA TRP A 186 7.49 3.76 -15.21
C TRP A 186 6.09 3.95 -14.61
N LEU A 187 5.76 3.25 -13.54
CA LEU A 187 4.47 3.35 -12.85
C LEU A 187 4.29 4.74 -12.22
N VAL A 188 5.32 5.26 -11.54
CA VAL A 188 5.34 6.63 -11.00
C VAL A 188 5.08 7.64 -12.11
N THR A 189 5.86 7.57 -13.19
CA THR A 189 5.72 8.48 -14.34
C THR A 189 4.31 8.43 -14.92
N SER A 190 3.76 7.23 -15.10
CA SER A 190 2.41 7.03 -15.64
C SER A 190 1.33 7.61 -14.72
N ALA A 191 1.46 7.43 -13.40
CA ALA A 191 0.52 7.93 -12.42
C ALA A 191 0.57 9.47 -12.31
N VAL A 192 1.76 10.05 -12.35
CA VAL A 192 1.95 11.52 -12.39
C VAL A 192 1.36 12.12 -13.67
N GLN A 193 1.62 11.52 -14.83
CA GLN A 193 1.02 11.95 -16.10
C GLN A 193 -0.51 11.87 -16.08
N PHE A 194 -1.06 10.80 -15.47
CA PHE A 194 -2.50 10.67 -15.27
C PHE A 194 -3.05 11.82 -14.42
N LEU A 195 -2.41 12.16 -13.29
CA LEU A 195 -2.80 13.31 -12.45
C LEU A 195 -2.80 14.62 -13.24
N HIS A 196 -1.73 14.92 -13.97
CA HIS A 196 -1.63 16.11 -14.80
C HIS A 196 -2.77 16.21 -15.81
N SER A 197 -3.03 15.12 -16.55
CA SER A 197 -4.09 15.09 -17.56
C SER A 197 -5.49 15.30 -16.98
N PHE A 198 -5.68 14.88 -15.71
CA PHE A 198 -6.98 14.96 -15.05
C PHE A 198 -7.20 16.30 -14.34
N LEU A 199 -6.14 16.89 -13.78
CA LEU A 199 -6.22 18.10 -12.94
C LEU A 199 -6.06 19.40 -13.73
N HIS A 200 -5.30 19.39 -14.82
CA HIS A 200 -5.12 20.58 -15.64
C HIS A 200 -6.22 20.74 -16.69
N ASN A 201 -6.55 21.99 -17.03
CA ASN A 201 -7.37 22.26 -18.18
C ASN A 201 -6.61 21.83 -19.44
N GLN A 202 -7.18 20.91 -20.23
CA GLN A 202 -6.76 20.78 -21.61
C GLN A 202 -7.14 22.09 -22.29
N ASN A 203 -6.16 22.97 -22.47
CA ASN A 203 -6.32 24.07 -23.41
C ASN A 203 -6.51 23.44 -24.79
N VAL A 204 -7.75 23.38 -25.26
CA VAL A 204 -8.11 23.11 -26.65
C VAL A 204 -7.73 24.31 -27.47
#